data_c3d2cc29c6a95e51e7cfddcbc220b553
#
_entry.id   c3d2cc29c6a95e51e7cfddcbc220b553
#
_cell.length_a   1.000
_cell.length_b   1.000
_cell.length_c   1.000
_cell.angle_alpha   90.00
_cell.angle_beta   90.00
_cell.angle_gamma   90.00
#
_symmetry.space_group_name_H-M   'P 1'
#
loop_
_entity.id
_entity.type
_entity.pdbx_description
1 polymer ?
#
loop_
_entity_poly.entity_id
_entity_poly.type
_entity_poly.pdbx_seq_one_letter_code
_entity_poly.pdbx_strand_id
1 'polypeptide(L)' 'MKDDQLNLRLIVPVGTTATVCIPDNAVSCKMNKKKVSVKKQTVVVEAGDYNFVFALKKL' A
#
# COMPACT_ATOMS: atom_id res chain seq x y z
N MET A 1 13.37 16.58 9.72
CA MET A 1 11.92 16.48 9.61
C MET A 1 11.51 15.12 9.11
N LYS A 2 10.46 14.57 9.66
CA LYS A 2 10.05 13.23 9.29
C LYS A 2 9.33 13.23 7.95
N ASP A 3 9.57 12.20 7.17
CA ASP A 3 8.81 11.98 5.96
C ASP A 3 7.37 11.60 6.33
N ASP A 4 6.45 11.98 5.47
CA ASP A 4 5.07 11.63 5.67
C ASP A 4 4.88 10.15 5.39
N GLN A 5 4.11 9.49 6.25
CA GLN A 5 3.75 8.10 6.06
C GLN A 5 2.24 7.96 6.08
N LEU A 6 1.76 7.10 5.22
CA LEU A 6 0.36 6.72 5.19
C LEU A 6 0.24 5.25 5.57
N ASN A 7 -0.48 4.98 6.63
CA ASN A 7 -0.76 3.62 7.07
C ASN A 7 -2.19 3.26 6.68
N LEU A 8 -2.34 2.15 5.98
CA LEU A 8 -3.64 1.69 5.54
C LEU A 8 -3.81 0.23 5.95
N ARG A 9 -4.88 -0.04 6.69
CA ARG A 9 -5.26 -1.42 6.98
C ARG A 9 -6.44 -1.79 6.11
N LEU A 10 -6.31 -2.88 5.39
CA LEU A 10 -7.33 -3.35 4.47
C LEU A 10 -7.67 -4.80 4.79
N ILE A 11 -8.95 -5.06 4.99
CA ILE A 11 -9.45 -6.40 5.20
C ILE A 11 -10.30 -6.77 3.99
N VAL A 12 -9.90 -7.82 3.29
CA VAL A 12 -10.60 -8.28 2.09
C VAL A 12 -11.31 -9.58 2.41
N PRO A 13 -12.65 -9.61 2.30
CA PRO A 13 -13.42 -10.82 2.60
C PRO A 13 -13.12 -11.96 1.63
N VAL A 14 -13.37 -13.18 2.09
CA VAL A 14 -13.23 -14.38 1.26
C VAL A 14 -14.11 -14.26 0.02
N GLY A 15 -13.56 -14.62 -1.13
CA GLY A 15 -14.28 -14.59 -2.39
C GLY A 15 -14.25 -13.27 -3.12
N THR A 16 -13.52 -12.28 -2.58
CA THR A 16 -13.38 -10.98 -3.22
C THR A 16 -11.91 -10.62 -3.42
N THR A 17 -11.68 -9.64 -4.26
CA THR A 17 -10.36 -9.05 -4.44
C THR A 17 -10.48 -7.54 -4.28
N ALA A 18 -9.37 -6.91 -3.97
CA ALA A 18 -9.33 -5.46 -3.85
C ALA A 18 -8.15 -4.91 -4.66
N THR A 19 -8.37 -3.75 -5.26
CA THR A 19 -7.31 -3.04 -5.96
C THR A 19 -6.92 -1.84 -5.13
N VAL A 20 -5.65 -1.78 -4.76
CA VAL A 20 -5.11 -0.67 -3.96
C VAL A 20 -4.33 0.23 -4.90
N CYS A 21 -4.69 1.51 -4.91
CA CYS A 21 -3.99 2.50 -5.71
C CYS A 21 -2.83 3.08 -4.91
N ILE A 22 -1.66 3.08 -5.51
CA ILE A 22 -0.47 3.65 -4.88
C ILE A 22 -0.42 5.14 -5.22
N PRO A 23 -0.27 6.01 -4.20
CA PRO A 23 -0.18 7.45 -4.47
C PRO A 23 1.01 7.80 -5.34
N ASP A 24 0.86 8.81 -6.20
CA ASP A 24 1.92 9.23 -7.11
C ASP A 24 3.17 9.69 -6.39
N ASN A 25 3.00 10.27 -5.19
CA ASN A 25 4.12 10.77 -4.42
C ASN A 25 4.71 9.73 -3.46
N ALA A 26 4.28 8.47 -3.56
CA ALA A 26 4.86 7.42 -2.75
C ALA A 26 6.26 7.07 -3.26
N VAL A 27 7.23 7.08 -2.34
CA VAL A 27 8.59 6.68 -2.67
C VAL A 27 8.85 5.23 -2.30
N SER A 28 8.02 4.67 -1.42
CA SER A 28 8.09 3.24 -1.10
C SER A 28 6.74 2.76 -0.62
N CYS A 29 6.53 1.47 -0.74
CA CYS A 29 5.30 0.82 -0.30
C CYS A 29 5.67 -0.51 0.33
N LYS A 30 5.08 -0.80 1.48
CA LYS A 30 5.23 -2.10 2.12
C LYS A 30 3.86 -2.67 2.38
N MET A 31 3.73 -3.95 2.11
CA MET A 31 2.53 -4.71 2.41
C MET A 31 2.91 -5.83 3.36
N ASN A 32 2.36 -5.81 4.58
CA ASN A 32 2.67 -6.78 5.63
C ASN A 32 4.19 -6.92 5.82
N LYS A 33 4.88 -5.78 5.88
CA LYS A 33 6.33 -5.68 6.07
C LYS A 33 7.16 -6.14 4.88
N LYS A 34 6.53 -6.47 3.76
CA LYS A 34 7.22 -6.83 2.53
C LYS A 34 7.22 -5.65 1.57
N LYS A 35 8.34 -5.42 0.91
CA LYS A 35 8.42 -4.34 -0.06
C LYS A 35 7.57 -4.65 -1.28
N VAL A 36 6.87 -3.63 -1.74
CA VAL A 36 6.07 -3.69 -2.95
C VAL A 36 6.59 -2.64 -3.91
N SER A 37 6.65 -2.98 -5.20
CA SER A 37 7.15 -2.04 -6.20
C SER A 37 6.20 -0.87 -6.36
N VAL A 38 6.72 0.35 -6.23
CA VAL A 38 5.94 1.57 -6.46
C VAL A 38 5.83 1.92 -7.93
N LYS A 39 6.56 1.24 -8.78
CA LYS A 39 6.46 1.44 -10.23
C LYS A 39 5.10 1.00 -10.76
N LYS A 40 4.48 0.04 -10.11
CA LYS A 40 3.11 -0.33 -10.41
C LYS A 40 2.20 0.64 -9.66
N GLN A 41 1.28 1.24 -10.38
CA GLN A 41 0.39 2.22 -9.78
C GLN A 41 -0.71 1.57 -8.94
N THR A 42 -0.91 0.28 -9.12
CA THR A 42 -1.94 -0.45 -8.39
C THR A 42 -1.40 -1.77 -7.90
N VAL A 43 -2.00 -2.25 -6.81
CA VAL A 43 -1.73 -3.57 -6.24
C VAL A 43 -3.06 -4.28 -6.10
N VAL A 44 -3.17 -5.48 -6.66
CA VAL A 44 -4.37 -6.31 -6.50
C VAL A 44 -4.10 -7.35 -5.43
N VAL A 45 -4.97 -7.42 -4.43
CA VAL A 45 -4.83 -8.36 -3.32
C VAL A 45 -6.07 -9.23 -3.21
N GLU A 46 -5.86 -10.48 -2.82
CA GLU A 46 -6.94 -11.42 -2.59
C GLU A 46 -7.41 -11.34 -1.14
N ALA A 47 -8.31 -12.26 -0.75
CA ALA A 47 -8.84 -12.27 0.60
C ALA A 47 -7.73 -12.33 1.65
N GLY A 48 -7.88 -11.57 2.71
CA GLY A 48 -6.90 -11.53 3.79
C GLY A 48 -6.89 -10.19 4.51
N ASP A 49 -5.99 -10.08 5.47
CA ASP A 49 -5.77 -8.87 6.25
C ASP A 49 -4.42 -8.28 5.84
N TYR A 50 -4.43 -7.05 5.37
CA TYR A 50 -3.25 -6.39 4.83
C TYR A 50 -2.98 -5.09 5.54
N ASN A 51 -1.72 -4.85 5.85
CA ASN A 51 -1.25 -3.57 6.37
C ASN A 51 -0.32 -2.96 5.33
N PHE A 52 -0.72 -1.82 4.80
CA PHE A 52 0.09 -1.09 3.83
C PHE A 52 0.73 0.12 4.51
N VAL A 53 1.99 0.32 4.23
CA VAL A 53 2.70 1.52 4.68
C VAL A 53 3.31 2.16 3.46
N PHE A 54 2.89 3.39 3.18
CA PHE A 54 3.42 4.18 2.09
C PHE A 54 4.30 5.27 2.67
N ALA A 55 5.53 5.34 2.21
CA ALA A 55 6.38 6.48 2.51
C ALA A 55 6.15 7.50 1.39
N LEU A 56 5.68 8.68 1.75
CA LEU A 56 5.32 9.72 0.81
C LEU A 56 6.42 10.75 0.73
N LYS A 57 6.68 11.21 -0.48
CA LYS A 57 7.63 12.28 -0.67
C LYS A 57 6.98 13.60 -0.27
N LYS A 58 7.71 14.34 0.56
CA LYS A 58 7.24 15.64 0.97
C LYS A 58 7.57 16.66 -0.11
N LEU A 59 6.60 17.47 -0.47
CA LEU A 59 6.78 18.53 -1.45
C LEU A 59 7.32 19.80 -0.83
#